data_1d24f652107b21d3ab2b9019477b4033
#
_entry.id   1d24f652107b21d3ab2b9019477b4033
#
_cell.length_a   1.000
_cell.length_b   1.000
_cell.length_c   1.000
_cell.angle_alpha   90.00
_cell.angle_beta   90.00
_cell.angle_gamma   90.00
#
_symmetry.space_group_name_H-M   'P 1'
#
loop_
_entity.id
_entity.type
_entity.pdbx_description
1 polymer ?
#
loop_
_entity_poly.entity_id
_entity_poly.type
_entity_poly.pdbx_seq_one_letter_code
_entity_poly.pdbx_strand_id
1 'polypeptide(L)'
;MKVLILSCSTGEGHNSAAKAYLEYLQSQGIEAEVQDTMGLVSPEAKERSSEIYLFSTRTKLFAMAYRAGAAVSDALETSKSPVYYANKLYCDRLHDYIEQNGFDVVVCVHIFPAEAVTALKRKGKLTAKSVFVMTDYTCIPFMKDTELDYYIVPHEHLIEECVKKGLPREKLHPFGIPVRSIFHQPAADKREARGQCILDYGYMDADKKWFLIMSGSMGFGHIQDTVKEILRKCGDSVEVILVCGNNAELRANLQKSFRHNDNVVALGFTDKIPNLMDACDVLFTKPGGLSSTEAAAKHIPIIHTAPIPGCETMNALFFHYHGLSYATTD
;
A
#
# COMPACT_ATOMS: atom_id res chain seq x y z
N MET A 1 6.79 5.41 -26.85
CA MET A 1 7.29 5.19 -25.48
C MET A 1 6.47 4.08 -24.88
N LYS A 2 7.15 3.04 -24.41
CA LYS A 2 6.55 1.86 -23.78
C LYS A 2 7.09 1.71 -22.37
N VAL A 3 6.21 1.53 -21.39
CA VAL A 3 6.55 1.54 -19.95
C VAL A 3 6.26 0.19 -19.32
N LEU A 4 7.25 -0.38 -18.62
CA LEU A 4 7.09 -1.55 -17.78
C LEU A 4 6.96 -1.11 -16.31
N ILE A 5 5.89 -1.50 -15.63
CA ILE A 5 5.68 -1.26 -14.21
C ILE A 5 5.91 -2.58 -13.46
N LEU A 6 6.91 -2.61 -12.60
CA LEU A 6 7.29 -3.78 -11.83
C LEU A 6 6.75 -3.69 -10.40
N SER A 7 5.85 -4.60 -10.06
CA SER A 7 5.31 -4.78 -8.71
C SER A 7 5.82 -6.08 -8.09
N CYS A 8 5.44 -6.31 -6.84
CA CYS A 8 5.66 -7.57 -6.15
C CYS A 8 4.44 -7.88 -5.28
N SER A 9 3.91 -9.10 -5.36
CA SER A 9 2.73 -9.54 -4.61
C SER A 9 3.02 -9.78 -3.12
N THR A 10 3.71 -8.83 -2.47
CA THR A 10 3.98 -8.81 -1.04
C THR A 10 3.01 -7.87 -0.29
N GLY A 11 1.81 -7.69 -0.81
CA GLY A 11 0.76 -6.82 -0.27
C GLY A 11 0.05 -6.06 -1.39
N GLU A 12 -1.23 -5.75 -1.18
CA GLU A 12 -2.06 -5.08 -2.18
C GLU A 12 -1.67 -3.60 -2.42
N GLY A 13 -0.95 -2.98 -1.48
CA GLY A 13 -0.52 -1.58 -1.61
C GLY A 13 0.31 -1.37 -2.88
N HIS A 14 1.39 -2.13 -3.07
CA HIS A 14 2.26 -2.00 -4.25
C HIS A 14 1.50 -2.28 -5.56
N ASN A 15 0.60 -3.26 -5.55
CA ASN A 15 -0.25 -3.56 -6.70
C ASN A 15 -1.23 -2.41 -7.01
N SER A 16 -1.78 -1.75 -5.98
CA SER A 16 -2.65 -0.57 -6.15
C SER A 16 -1.89 0.61 -6.73
N ALA A 17 -0.66 0.87 -6.27
CA ALA A 17 0.21 1.91 -6.84
C ALA A 17 0.57 1.61 -8.30
N ALA A 18 0.90 0.34 -8.63
CA ALA A 18 1.17 -0.08 -9.99
C ALA A 18 -0.05 0.13 -10.90
N LYS A 19 -1.25 -0.24 -10.44
CA LYS A 19 -2.50 -0.02 -11.17
C LYS A 19 -2.80 1.47 -11.38
N ALA A 20 -2.58 2.31 -10.36
CA ALA A 20 -2.77 3.75 -10.49
C ALA A 20 -1.85 4.35 -11.56
N TYR A 21 -0.60 3.93 -11.59
CA TYR A 21 0.35 4.33 -12.63
C TYR A 21 -0.08 3.86 -14.02
N LEU A 22 -0.51 2.59 -14.13
CA LEU A 22 -1.00 2.04 -15.39
C LEU A 22 -2.20 2.82 -15.92
N GLU A 23 -3.23 3.05 -15.08
CA GLU A 23 -4.43 3.82 -15.43
C GLU A 23 -4.07 5.22 -15.95
N TYR A 24 -3.15 5.91 -15.26
CA TYR A 24 -2.70 7.23 -15.65
C TYR A 24 -1.97 7.22 -16.99
N LEU A 25 -0.99 6.33 -17.19
CA LEU A 25 -0.22 6.25 -18.42
C LEU A 25 -1.13 5.92 -19.61
N GLN A 26 -2.04 4.96 -19.47
CA GLN A 26 -3.02 4.62 -20.49
C GLN A 26 -3.94 5.78 -20.83
N SER A 27 -4.37 6.58 -19.85
CA SER A 27 -5.17 7.78 -20.08
C SER A 27 -4.42 8.86 -20.90
N GLN A 28 -3.08 8.85 -20.87
CA GLN A 28 -2.22 9.71 -21.68
C GLN A 28 -1.84 9.10 -23.03
N GLY A 29 -2.44 7.95 -23.41
CA GLY A 29 -2.11 7.24 -24.66
C GLY A 29 -0.72 6.60 -24.66
N ILE A 30 -0.12 6.38 -23.47
CA ILE A 30 1.19 5.74 -23.32
C ILE A 30 0.98 4.24 -23.17
N GLU A 31 1.67 3.43 -23.99
CA GLU A 31 1.67 1.98 -23.84
C GLU A 31 2.37 1.59 -22.55
N ALA A 32 1.66 0.88 -21.67
CA ALA A 32 2.19 0.46 -20.38
C ALA A 32 1.61 -0.88 -19.96
N GLU A 33 2.40 -1.66 -19.22
CA GLU A 33 1.95 -2.90 -18.61
C GLU A 33 2.50 -3.06 -17.18
N VAL A 34 1.78 -3.84 -16.36
CA VAL A 34 2.21 -4.22 -15.01
C VAL A 34 2.63 -5.67 -15.01
N GLN A 35 3.82 -5.93 -14.49
CA GLN A 35 4.35 -7.27 -14.30
C GLN A 35 4.72 -7.51 -12.82
N ASP A 36 4.27 -8.65 -12.28
CA ASP A 36 4.76 -9.12 -10.98
C ASP A 36 6.16 -9.71 -11.13
N THR A 37 7.11 -9.13 -10.42
CA THR A 37 8.53 -9.51 -10.53
C THR A 37 8.80 -10.96 -10.12
N MET A 38 8.06 -11.49 -9.11
CA MET A 38 8.22 -12.87 -8.69
C MET A 38 7.65 -13.85 -9.75
N GLY A 39 6.66 -13.40 -10.53
CA GLY A 39 6.16 -14.17 -11.68
C GLY A 39 7.19 -14.36 -12.80
N LEU A 40 8.15 -13.45 -12.93
CA LEU A 40 9.28 -13.61 -13.85
C LEU A 40 10.28 -14.68 -13.39
N VAL A 41 10.33 -14.97 -12.09
CA VAL A 41 11.16 -16.06 -11.55
C VAL A 41 10.50 -17.40 -11.83
N SER A 42 9.30 -17.62 -11.33
CA SER A 42 8.39 -18.74 -11.66
C SER A 42 6.99 -18.47 -11.05
N PRO A 43 5.92 -19.12 -11.55
CA PRO A 43 4.59 -19.05 -10.94
C PRO A 43 4.61 -19.44 -9.46
N GLU A 44 5.35 -20.48 -9.11
CA GLU A 44 5.49 -20.99 -7.73
C GLU A 44 6.23 -19.98 -6.83
N ALA A 45 7.19 -19.22 -7.37
CA ALA A 45 7.90 -18.18 -6.63
C ALA A 45 6.94 -17.04 -6.24
N LYS A 46 6.00 -16.68 -7.12
CA LYS A 46 4.97 -15.67 -6.84
C LYS A 46 4.05 -16.13 -5.72
N GLU A 47 3.53 -17.36 -5.77
CA GLU A 47 2.65 -17.90 -4.73
C GLU A 47 3.38 -17.97 -3.38
N ARG A 48 4.58 -18.57 -3.36
CA ARG A 48 5.39 -18.69 -2.13
C ARG A 48 5.76 -17.34 -1.52
N SER A 49 6.09 -16.33 -2.33
CA SER A 49 6.43 -15.00 -1.82
C SER A 49 5.23 -14.36 -1.12
N SER A 50 4.04 -14.50 -1.69
CA SER A 50 2.79 -14.02 -1.10
C SER A 50 2.48 -14.74 0.22
N GLU A 51 2.61 -16.07 0.26
CA GLU A 51 2.37 -16.89 1.47
C GLU A 51 3.36 -16.54 2.60
N ILE A 52 4.66 -16.42 2.27
CA ILE A 52 5.71 -16.04 3.25
C ILE A 52 5.44 -14.65 3.80
N TYR A 53 5.07 -13.70 2.94
CA TYR A 53 4.72 -12.35 3.38
C TYR A 53 3.50 -12.37 4.31
N LEU A 54 2.43 -13.08 3.92
CA LEU A 54 1.22 -13.27 4.73
C LEU A 54 1.53 -13.87 6.11
N PHE A 55 2.34 -14.93 6.14
CA PHE A 55 2.75 -15.57 7.39
C PHE A 55 3.60 -14.64 8.25
N SER A 56 4.58 -13.95 7.66
CA SER A 56 5.48 -13.07 8.39
C SER A 56 4.77 -11.86 9.01
N THR A 57 3.80 -11.28 8.31
CA THR A 57 3.04 -10.12 8.79
C THR A 57 2.02 -10.49 9.87
N ARG A 58 1.51 -11.73 9.87
CA ARG A 58 0.64 -12.26 10.94
C ARG A 58 1.40 -12.59 12.23
N THR A 59 2.72 -12.64 12.18
CA THR A 59 3.59 -12.97 13.30
C THR A 59 4.49 -11.78 13.63
N LYS A 60 5.09 -11.77 14.83
CA LYS A 60 6.12 -10.78 15.18
C LYS A 60 7.39 -10.87 14.30
N LEU A 61 7.43 -11.88 13.42
CA LEU A 61 8.58 -12.18 12.56
C LEU A 61 8.88 -11.03 11.58
N PHE A 62 7.84 -10.41 11.01
CA PHE A 62 8.01 -9.27 10.11
C PHE A 62 8.67 -8.09 10.81
N ALA A 63 8.20 -7.73 12.01
CA ALA A 63 8.79 -6.64 12.80
C ALA A 63 10.26 -6.92 13.16
N MET A 64 10.58 -8.16 13.50
CA MET A 64 11.95 -8.59 13.78
C MET A 64 12.82 -8.55 12.52
N ALA A 65 12.33 -9.08 11.40
CA ALA A 65 13.03 -9.09 10.12
C ALA A 65 13.24 -7.64 9.60
N TYR A 66 12.24 -6.77 9.73
CA TYR A 66 12.35 -5.36 9.37
C TYR A 66 13.43 -4.64 10.19
N ARG A 67 13.42 -4.81 11.53
CA ARG A 67 14.43 -4.21 12.42
C ARG A 67 15.83 -4.75 12.14
N ALA A 68 15.96 -6.07 11.97
CA ALA A 68 17.23 -6.68 11.60
C ALA A 68 17.71 -6.18 10.24
N GLY A 69 16.82 -6.09 9.25
CA GLY A 69 17.11 -5.54 7.94
C GLY A 69 17.56 -4.08 7.98
N ALA A 70 16.90 -3.25 8.79
CA ALA A 70 17.28 -1.87 9.01
C ALA A 70 18.70 -1.78 9.64
N ALA A 71 18.95 -2.55 10.70
CA ALA A 71 20.26 -2.57 11.36
C ALA A 71 21.39 -3.08 10.41
N VAL A 72 21.10 -4.11 9.61
CA VAL A 72 22.02 -4.61 8.59
C VAL A 72 22.25 -3.56 7.51
N SER A 73 21.18 -2.92 7.02
CA SER A 73 21.30 -1.84 6.05
C SER A 73 22.15 -0.69 6.56
N ASP A 74 21.95 -0.27 7.81
CA ASP A 74 22.73 0.82 8.41
C ASP A 74 24.20 0.43 8.66
N ALA A 75 24.48 -0.83 9.02
CA ALA A 75 25.83 -1.35 9.29
C ALA A 75 26.65 -1.63 8.03
N LEU A 76 26.02 -1.86 6.88
CA LEU A 76 26.72 -2.11 5.62
C LEU A 76 27.12 -0.79 4.96
N GLU A 77 28.34 -0.31 5.23
CA GLU A 77 28.85 0.93 4.62
C GLU A 77 29.27 0.75 3.15
N THR A 78 29.84 -0.38 2.78
CA THR A 78 30.48 -0.60 1.46
C THR A 78 30.00 -1.83 0.71
N SER A 79 29.35 -2.79 1.38
CA SER A 79 28.82 -4.02 0.75
C SER A 79 27.31 -3.94 0.55
N LYS A 80 26.82 -4.59 -0.52
CA LYS A 80 25.39 -4.69 -0.78
C LYS A 80 24.72 -5.69 0.16
N SER A 81 23.44 -5.48 0.39
CA SER A 81 22.65 -6.34 1.28
C SER A 81 22.49 -7.77 0.72
N PRO A 82 22.20 -8.75 1.58
CA PRO A 82 21.79 -10.09 1.11
C PRO A 82 20.54 -10.03 0.21
N VAL A 83 19.67 -9.06 0.42
CA VAL A 83 18.44 -8.85 -0.38
C VAL A 83 18.81 -8.47 -1.81
N TYR A 84 19.81 -7.60 -2.01
CA TYR A 84 20.35 -7.27 -3.32
C TYR A 84 20.86 -8.51 -4.07
N TYR A 85 21.64 -9.38 -3.39
CA TYR A 85 22.16 -10.57 -4.03
C TYR A 85 21.08 -11.58 -4.40
N ALA A 86 20.03 -11.72 -3.58
CA ALA A 86 18.88 -12.55 -3.88
C ALA A 86 18.14 -12.04 -5.13
N ASN A 87 17.93 -10.72 -5.23
CA ASN A 87 17.24 -10.13 -6.36
C ASN A 87 18.09 -10.11 -7.64
N LYS A 88 19.40 -10.17 -7.52
CA LYS A 88 20.31 -10.32 -8.66
C LYS A 88 20.13 -11.66 -9.41
N LEU A 89 19.63 -12.71 -8.76
CA LEU A 89 19.52 -14.05 -9.35
C LEU A 89 18.59 -14.11 -10.56
N TYR A 90 17.56 -13.25 -10.62
CA TYR A 90 16.62 -13.23 -11.75
C TYR A 90 16.82 -12.06 -12.72
N CYS A 91 17.86 -11.24 -12.50
CA CYS A 91 18.06 -10.03 -13.31
C CYS A 91 18.29 -10.31 -14.80
N ASP A 92 18.88 -11.45 -15.19
CA ASP A 92 19.08 -11.79 -16.60
C ASP A 92 17.73 -12.13 -17.29
N ARG A 93 16.79 -12.80 -16.61
CA ARG A 93 15.42 -13.00 -17.12
C ARG A 93 14.65 -11.69 -17.26
N LEU A 94 14.82 -10.79 -16.29
CA LEU A 94 14.25 -9.46 -16.36
C LEU A 94 14.81 -8.66 -17.53
N HIS A 95 16.13 -8.76 -17.79
CA HIS A 95 16.76 -8.16 -18.95
C HIS A 95 16.14 -8.67 -20.24
N ASP A 96 16.07 -9.99 -20.41
CA ASP A 96 15.52 -10.60 -21.61
C ASP A 96 14.06 -10.14 -21.84
N TYR A 97 13.27 -10.04 -20.79
CA TYR A 97 11.90 -9.56 -20.85
C TYR A 97 11.82 -8.09 -21.30
N ILE A 98 12.69 -7.21 -20.75
CA ILE A 98 12.75 -5.79 -21.11
C ILE A 98 13.13 -5.63 -22.58
N GLU A 99 14.18 -6.31 -23.05
CA GLU A 99 14.71 -6.18 -24.41
C GLU A 99 13.75 -6.78 -25.45
N GLN A 100 13.19 -7.96 -25.20
CA GLN A 100 12.24 -8.62 -26.13
C GLN A 100 10.98 -7.81 -26.34
N ASN A 101 10.54 -7.06 -25.34
CA ASN A 101 9.32 -6.25 -25.42
C ASN A 101 9.60 -4.77 -25.74
N GLY A 102 10.86 -4.32 -25.79
CA GLY A 102 11.25 -2.98 -26.21
C GLY A 102 10.76 -1.86 -25.29
N PHE A 103 10.93 -2.02 -23.96
CA PHE A 103 10.54 -0.99 -23.01
C PHE A 103 11.55 0.16 -22.94
N ASP A 104 11.03 1.39 -23.01
CA ASP A 104 11.81 2.62 -22.89
C ASP A 104 12.03 3.04 -21.41
N VAL A 105 11.07 2.69 -20.54
CA VAL A 105 11.06 3.06 -19.13
C VAL A 105 10.65 1.86 -18.27
N VAL A 106 11.36 1.66 -17.15
CA VAL A 106 11.03 0.67 -16.13
C VAL A 106 10.72 1.39 -14.82
N VAL A 107 9.49 1.23 -14.31
CA VAL A 107 9.01 1.79 -13.05
C VAL A 107 8.94 0.69 -12.00
N CYS A 108 9.62 0.84 -10.88
CA CYS A 108 9.60 -0.10 -9.77
C CYS A 108 8.78 0.49 -8.62
N VAL A 109 7.73 -0.20 -8.19
CA VAL A 109 6.93 0.19 -7.01
C VAL A 109 7.26 -0.64 -5.78
N HIS A 110 8.30 -1.47 -5.84
CA HIS A 110 8.80 -2.29 -4.74
C HIS A 110 10.33 -2.38 -4.78
N ILE A 111 10.94 -2.60 -3.61
CA ILE A 111 12.42 -2.65 -3.49
C ILE A 111 13.03 -3.82 -4.29
N PHE A 112 12.38 -4.98 -4.35
CA PHE A 112 12.94 -6.16 -5.02
C PHE A 112 13.20 -5.93 -6.52
N PRO A 113 12.23 -5.47 -7.32
CA PRO A 113 12.53 -5.12 -8.71
C PRO A 113 13.56 -3.99 -8.83
N ALA A 114 13.58 -3.02 -7.92
CA ALA A 114 14.54 -1.92 -7.95
C ALA A 114 15.98 -2.42 -7.79
N GLU A 115 16.22 -3.41 -6.94
CA GLU A 115 17.53 -4.03 -6.78
C GLU A 115 17.93 -4.87 -8.00
N ALA A 116 17.00 -5.60 -8.63
CA ALA A 116 17.25 -6.32 -9.87
C ALA A 116 17.60 -5.37 -11.02
N VAL A 117 16.85 -4.28 -11.19
CA VAL A 117 17.11 -3.21 -12.15
C VAL A 117 18.46 -2.56 -11.89
N THR A 118 18.81 -2.32 -10.63
CA THR A 118 20.14 -1.83 -10.24
C THR A 118 21.25 -2.79 -10.68
N ALA A 119 21.05 -4.10 -10.51
CA ALA A 119 22.02 -5.10 -10.96
C ALA A 119 22.21 -5.08 -12.48
N LEU A 120 21.15 -4.87 -13.25
CA LEU A 120 21.23 -4.70 -14.71
C LEU A 120 21.99 -3.43 -15.11
N LYS A 121 21.72 -2.30 -14.45
CA LYS A 121 22.46 -1.05 -14.70
C LYS A 121 23.94 -1.23 -14.45
N ARG A 122 24.33 -1.86 -13.35
CA ARG A 122 25.76 -2.13 -13.03
C ARG A 122 26.44 -3.05 -14.01
N LYS A 123 25.70 -3.96 -14.63
CA LYS A 123 26.20 -4.82 -15.71
C LYS A 123 26.25 -4.10 -17.07
N GLY A 124 25.78 -2.84 -17.17
CA GLY A 124 25.65 -2.13 -18.44
C GLY A 124 24.60 -2.75 -19.39
N LYS A 125 23.65 -3.50 -18.84
CA LYS A 125 22.64 -4.24 -19.60
C LYS A 125 21.26 -3.54 -19.65
N LEU A 126 21.07 -2.40 -18.99
CA LEU A 126 19.81 -1.66 -19.03
C LEU A 126 19.95 -0.41 -19.88
N THR A 127 19.21 -0.35 -20.98
CA THR A 127 19.10 0.81 -21.87
C THR A 127 17.90 1.71 -21.48
N ALA A 128 16.85 1.11 -20.91
CA ALA A 128 15.66 1.82 -20.45
C ALA A 128 15.95 2.75 -19.27
N LYS A 129 15.22 3.86 -19.18
CA LYS A 129 15.21 4.71 -17.99
C LYS A 129 14.57 3.98 -16.82
N SER A 130 15.06 4.22 -15.61
CA SER A 130 14.60 3.52 -14.42
C SER A 130 14.09 4.48 -13.35
N VAL A 131 12.90 4.17 -12.81
CA VAL A 131 12.21 5.00 -11.82
C VAL A 131 11.82 4.14 -10.62
N PHE A 132 12.06 4.62 -9.40
CA PHE A 132 11.49 4.05 -8.19
C PHE A 132 10.35 4.93 -7.69
N VAL A 133 9.23 4.32 -7.32
CA VAL A 133 8.10 4.99 -6.68
C VAL A 133 7.99 4.49 -5.25
N MET A 134 8.28 5.34 -4.29
CA MET A 134 8.11 5.03 -2.88
C MET A 134 6.62 4.94 -2.54
N THR A 135 6.24 3.93 -1.77
CA THR A 135 4.86 3.62 -1.38
C THR A 135 4.62 3.76 0.12
N ASP A 136 5.63 4.24 0.86
CA ASP A 136 5.58 4.53 2.29
C ASP A 136 6.15 5.91 2.59
N TYR A 137 5.65 6.57 3.62
CA TYR A 137 6.10 7.89 4.07
C TYR A 137 7.36 7.82 4.95
N THR A 138 8.30 7.03 4.50
CA THR A 138 9.66 6.89 5.06
C THR A 138 10.59 6.27 4.02
N CYS A 139 11.88 6.54 4.14
CA CYS A 139 12.89 5.85 3.35
C CYS A 139 13.12 4.44 3.92
N ILE A 140 12.57 3.42 3.26
CA ILE A 140 12.66 2.02 3.69
C ILE A 140 14.10 1.49 3.67
N PRO A 141 14.42 0.43 4.44
CA PRO A 141 15.73 -0.22 4.38
C PRO A 141 16.14 -0.64 2.96
N PHE A 142 17.44 -0.70 2.72
CA PHE A 142 18.08 -1.10 1.46
C PHE A 142 17.89 -0.13 0.28
N MET A 143 17.17 0.98 0.44
CA MET A 143 17.05 1.99 -0.63
C MET A 143 18.41 2.49 -1.12
N LYS A 144 19.41 2.64 -0.25
CA LYS A 144 20.79 3.01 -0.61
C LYS A 144 21.50 1.99 -1.51
N ASP A 145 21.00 0.75 -1.56
CA ASP A 145 21.54 -0.29 -2.42
C ASP A 145 21.13 -0.10 -3.88
N THR A 146 20.08 0.70 -4.14
CA THR A 146 19.54 0.94 -5.47
C THR A 146 20.25 2.07 -6.21
N GLU A 147 20.31 1.99 -7.54
CA GLU A 147 20.92 2.98 -8.43
C GLU A 147 20.02 3.26 -9.63
N LEU A 148 18.84 3.84 -9.36
CA LEU A 148 17.91 4.20 -10.42
C LEU A 148 18.15 5.63 -10.92
N ASP A 149 17.53 5.99 -12.04
CA ASP A 149 17.67 7.32 -12.62
C ASP A 149 16.85 8.36 -11.85
N TYR A 150 15.65 7.96 -11.36
CA TYR A 150 14.74 8.83 -10.62
C TYR A 150 14.09 8.09 -9.46
N TYR A 151 13.77 8.84 -8.39
CA TYR A 151 13.03 8.37 -7.21
C TYR A 151 11.86 9.31 -6.96
N ILE A 152 10.65 8.79 -7.05
CA ILE A 152 9.43 9.52 -6.70
C ILE A 152 9.23 9.35 -5.20
N VAL A 153 9.29 10.46 -4.48
CA VAL A 153 9.19 10.52 -3.02
C VAL A 153 7.77 10.96 -2.63
N PRO A 154 7.18 10.39 -1.59
CA PRO A 154 5.81 10.72 -1.19
C PRO A 154 5.57 12.18 -0.82
N HIS A 155 6.57 12.87 -0.26
CA HIS A 155 6.44 14.25 0.18
C HIS A 155 7.82 14.92 0.31
N GLU A 156 7.87 16.25 0.14
CA GLU A 156 9.14 17.01 0.22
C GLU A 156 9.85 16.88 1.58
N HIS A 157 9.10 16.75 2.68
CA HIS A 157 9.67 16.56 4.02
C HIS A 157 10.50 15.27 4.17
N LEU A 158 10.36 14.32 3.24
CA LEU A 158 11.13 13.06 3.25
C LEU A 158 12.45 13.16 2.50
N ILE A 159 12.69 14.23 1.75
CA ILE A 159 13.92 14.39 0.94
C ILE A 159 15.15 14.31 1.83
N GLU A 160 15.16 15.03 2.97
CA GLU A 160 16.31 15.03 3.89
C GLU A 160 16.56 13.66 4.53
N GLU A 161 15.50 12.90 4.83
CA GLU A 161 15.62 11.53 5.29
C GLU A 161 16.26 10.64 4.21
N CYS A 162 15.78 10.74 2.98
CA CYS A 162 16.31 9.97 1.84
C CYS A 162 17.79 10.28 1.58
N VAL A 163 18.19 11.56 1.64
CA VAL A 163 19.59 11.99 1.49
C VAL A 163 20.46 11.44 2.61
N LYS A 164 20.01 11.52 3.87
CA LYS A 164 20.71 10.93 5.02
C LYS A 164 20.86 9.41 4.91
N LYS A 165 19.93 8.76 4.24
CA LYS A 165 19.95 7.31 3.94
C LYS A 165 20.78 6.97 2.70
N GLY A 166 21.43 7.96 2.06
CA GLY A 166 22.40 7.76 0.96
C GLY A 166 21.83 7.88 -0.46
N LEU A 167 20.59 8.36 -0.62
CA LEU A 167 20.04 8.63 -1.95
C LEU A 167 20.51 10.01 -2.47
N PRO A 168 20.86 10.14 -3.76
CA PRO A 168 21.31 11.40 -4.33
C PRO A 168 20.13 12.39 -4.48
N ARG A 169 20.30 13.60 -3.91
CA ARG A 169 19.24 14.64 -3.85
C ARG A 169 18.68 15.00 -5.22
N GLU A 170 19.53 15.10 -6.22
CA GLU A 170 19.18 15.51 -7.58
C GLU A 170 18.27 14.50 -8.31
N LYS A 171 18.16 13.27 -7.77
CA LYS A 171 17.28 12.22 -8.30
C LYS A 171 15.95 12.09 -7.54
N LEU A 172 15.77 12.86 -6.46
CA LEU A 172 14.57 12.79 -5.61
C LEU A 172 13.51 13.79 -6.07
N HIS A 173 12.32 13.30 -6.38
CA HIS A 173 11.20 14.09 -6.88
C HIS A 173 9.96 13.88 -5.99
N PRO A 174 9.50 14.91 -5.24
CA PRO A 174 8.40 14.78 -4.28
C PRO A 174 7.02 14.90 -4.95
N PHE A 175 6.65 13.90 -5.76
CA PHE A 175 5.40 13.91 -6.53
C PHE A 175 4.24 13.16 -5.86
N GLY A 176 4.47 12.55 -4.69
CA GLY A 176 3.43 11.84 -3.98
C GLY A 176 3.36 10.34 -4.30
N ILE A 177 2.53 9.63 -3.56
CA ILE A 177 2.17 8.23 -3.85
C ILE A 177 1.04 8.22 -4.86
N PRO A 178 1.16 7.50 -5.99
CA PRO A 178 0.10 7.44 -6.98
C PRO A 178 -1.12 6.69 -6.41
N VAL A 179 -2.29 7.29 -6.52
CA VAL A 179 -3.58 6.67 -6.24
C VAL A 179 -4.44 6.64 -7.49
N ARG A 180 -5.33 5.68 -7.59
CA ARG A 180 -6.20 5.50 -8.76
C ARG A 180 -7.08 6.74 -8.97
N SER A 181 -7.34 7.06 -10.23
CA SER A 181 -8.10 8.26 -10.64
C SER A 181 -9.47 8.38 -9.96
N ILE A 182 -10.09 7.24 -9.65
CA ILE A 182 -11.39 7.19 -8.98
C ILE A 182 -11.37 7.83 -7.57
N PHE A 183 -10.22 7.85 -6.87
CA PHE A 183 -10.08 8.53 -5.57
C PHE A 183 -9.92 10.05 -5.71
N HIS A 184 -9.57 10.55 -6.91
CA HIS A 184 -9.49 11.99 -7.21
C HIS A 184 -10.79 12.57 -7.77
N GLN A 185 -11.78 11.72 -8.06
CA GLN A 185 -13.09 12.23 -8.45
C GLN A 185 -13.72 13.00 -7.29
N PRO A 186 -14.39 14.12 -7.56
CA PRO A 186 -15.12 14.84 -6.54
C PRO A 186 -15.97 13.88 -5.72
N ALA A 187 -15.97 14.07 -4.40
CA ALA A 187 -16.84 13.31 -3.52
C ALA A 187 -18.29 13.54 -3.97
N ALA A 188 -19.03 12.46 -4.13
CA ALA A 188 -20.48 12.56 -4.28
C ALA A 188 -21.07 13.23 -3.04
N ASP A 189 -22.25 13.86 -3.19
CA ASP A 189 -22.99 14.27 -2.01
C ASP A 189 -23.12 13.08 -1.05
N LYS A 190 -22.81 13.31 0.23
CA LYS A 190 -22.75 12.21 1.24
C LYS A 190 -24.06 11.43 1.30
N ARG A 191 -25.19 12.09 1.11
CA ARG A 191 -26.51 11.44 1.11
C ARG A 191 -26.70 10.54 -0.11
N GLU A 192 -26.22 10.98 -1.26
CA GLU A 192 -26.21 10.18 -2.50
C GLU A 192 -25.30 8.97 -2.36
N ALA A 193 -24.08 9.16 -1.85
CA ALA A 193 -23.14 8.07 -1.60
C ALA A 193 -23.71 7.04 -0.61
N ARG A 194 -24.37 7.48 0.47
CA ARG A 194 -25.09 6.59 1.41
C ARG A 194 -26.20 5.83 0.75
N GLY A 195 -27.02 6.52 -0.07
CA GLY A 195 -28.10 5.88 -0.82
C GLY A 195 -27.58 4.75 -1.72
N GLN A 196 -26.46 4.99 -2.42
CA GLN A 196 -25.83 3.95 -3.24
C GLN A 196 -25.30 2.79 -2.39
N CYS A 197 -24.67 3.06 -1.24
CA CYS A 197 -24.21 2.01 -0.32
C CYS A 197 -25.37 1.16 0.22
N ILE A 198 -26.51 1.76 0.53
CA ILE A 198 -27.72 1.04 0.98
C ILE A 198 -28.23 0.10 -0.13
N LEU A 199 -28.22 0.56 -1.38
CA LEU A 199 -28.61 -0.28 -2.52
C LEU A 199 -27.63 -1.46 -2.73
N ASP A 200 -26.34 -1.22 -2.53
CA ASP A 200 -25.31 -2.22 -2.77
C ASP A 200 -25.16 -3.26 -1.65
N TYR A 201 -25.36 -2.85 -0.40
CA TYR A 201 -24.99 -3.65 0.78
C TYR A 201 -26.12 -3.92 1.77
N GLY A 202 -27.29 -3.35 1.57
CA GLY A 202 -28.44 -3.50 2.43
C GLY A 202 -28.70 -2.29 3.33
N TYR A 203 -29.76 -2.39 4.12
CA TYR A 203 -30.25 -1.28 4.94
C TYR A 203 -29.21 -0.82 5.97
N MET A 204 -28.98 0.48 6.01
CA MET A 204 -28.24 1.23 7.00
C MET A 204 -28.96 2.56 7.20
N ASP A 205 -28.98 3.07 8.41
CA ASP A 205 -29.64 4.35 8.71
C ASP A 205 -28.79 5.53 8.20
N ALA A 206 -29.29 6.22 7.18
CA ALA A 206 -28.57 7.32 6.53
C ALA A 206 -28.42 8.57 7.43
N ASP A 207 -29.18 8.70 8.49
CA ASP A 207 -29.15 9.86 9.40
C ASP A 207 -28.12 9.69 10.53
N LYS A 208 -27.63 8.46 10.77
CA LYS A 208 -26.58 8.17 11.74
C LYS A 208 -25.19 8.57 11.23
N LYS A 209 -24.18 8.52 12.12
CA LYS A 209 -22.77 8.59 11.74
C LYS A 209 -22.32 7.24 11.22
N TRP A 210 -21.60 7.23 10.09
CA TRP A 210 -21.08 6.02 9.48
C TRP A 210 -19.59 5.89 9.71
N PHE A 211 -19.16 4.79 10.31
CA PHE A 211 -17.77 4.47 10.57
C PHE A 211 -17.33 3.34 9.65
N LEU A 212 -16.33 3.62 8.82
CA LEU A 212 -15.70 2.63 7.95
C LEU A 212 -14.48 2.03 8.64
N ILE A 213 -14.42 0.72 8.75
CA ILE A 213 -13.26 0.01 9.30
C ILE A 213 -12.67 -0.88 8.21
N MET A 214 -11.42 -0.59 7.85
CA MET A 214 -10.68 -1.34 6.83
C MET A 214 -9.47 -2.02 7.47
N SER A 215 -9.48 -3.36 7.51
CA SER A 215 -8.41 -4.16 8.11
C SER A 215 -7.26 -4.48 7.17
N GLY A 216 -7.29 -3.94 5.95
CA GLY A 216 -6.47 -4.39 4.85
C GLY A 216 -6.93 -5.76 4.33
N SER A 217 -6.34 -6.21 3.22
CA SER A 217 -6.74 -7.46 2.54
C SER A 217 -6.61 -8.71 3.41
N MET A 218 -5.91 -8.62 4.55
CA MET A 218 -5.54 -9.74 5.40
C MET A 218 -6.15 -9.73 6.80
N GLY A 219 -6.93 -8.69 7.15
CA GLY A 219 -7.64 -8.63 8.42
C GLY A 219 -6.73 -8.48 9.65
N PHE A 220 -5.83 -7.51 9.62
CA PHE A 220 -4.97 -7.19 10.77
C PHE A 220 -5.71 -6.37 11.84
N GLY A 221 -5.28 -6.57 13.09
CA GLY A 221 -5.70 -5.79 14.24
C GLY A 221 -6.84 -6.43 15.03
N HIS A 222 -7.14 -5.84 16.18
CA HIS A 222 -8.20 -6.25 17.09
C HIS A 222 -9.56 -5.67 16.64
N ILE A 223 -9.96 -5.94 15.37
CA ILE A 223 -11.17 -5.35 14.77
C ILE A 223 -12.41 -5.59 15.63
N GLN A 224 -12.57 -6.83 16.12
CA GLN A 224 -13.71 -7.19 16.95
C GLN A 224 -13.76 -6.36 18.24
N ASP A 225 -12.62 -6.09 18.86
CA ASP A 225 -12.54 -5.31 20.09
C ASP A 225 -12.75 -3.82 19.80
N THR A 226 -12.21 -3.33 18.67
CA THR A 226 -12.48 -1.96 18.19
C THR A 226 -13.99 -1.74 17.97
N VAL A 227 -14.68 -2.67 17.32
CA VAL A 227 -16.12 -2.57 17.10
C VAL A 227 -16.88 -2.61 18.42
N LYS A 228 -16.55 -3.52 19.34
CA LYS A 228 -17.17 -3.58 20.67
C LYS A 228 -17.02 -2.25 21.41
N GLU A 229 -15.82 -1.65 21.35
CA GLU A 229 -15.57 -0.37 22.03
C GLU A 229 -16.35 0.79 21.38
N ILE A 230 -16.46 0.81 20.06
CA ILE A 230 -17.30 1.76 19.33
C ILE A 230 -18.77 1.62 19.76
N LEU A 231 -19.31 0.40 19.75
CA LEU A 231 -20.68 0.14 20.17
C LEU A 231 -20.92 0.47 21.64
N ARG A 232 -19.94 0.18 22.49
CA ARG A 232 -20.04 0.55 23.92
C ARG A 232 -20.12 2.06 24.16
N LYS A 233 -19.39 2.85 23.35
CA LYS A 233 -19.33 4.32 23.49
C LYS A 233 -20.42 5.05 22.72
N CYS A 234 -20.76 4.58 21.54
CA CYS A 234 -21.67 5.26 20.62
C CYS A 234 -23.07 4.62 20.56
N GLY A 235 -23.21 3.37 21.02
CA GLY A 235 -24.49 2.65 21.00
C GLY A 235 -25.07 2.59 19.57
N ASP A 236 -26.37 2.88 19.48
CA ASP A 236 -27.11 2.85 18.23
C ASP A 236 -26.99 4.16 17.42
N SER A 237 -26.18 5.13 17.84
CA SER A 237 -26.01 6.40 17.12
C SER A 237 -25.11 6.32 15.90
N VAL A 238 -24.50 5.15 15.65
CA VAL A 238 -23.55 4.92 14.55
C VAL A 238 -23.92 3.69 13.74
N GLU A 239 -23.56 3.71 12.47
CA GLU A 239 -23.47 2.54 11.60
C GLU A 239 -21.99 2.17 11.44
N VAL A 240 -21.65 0.90 11.58
CA VAL A 240 -20.28 0.39 11.48
C VAL A 240 -20.16 -0.52 10.27
N ILE A 241 -19.36 -0.11 9.30
CA ILE A 241 -19.12 -0.87 8.06
C ILE A 241 -17.73 -1.45 8.10
N LEU A 242 -17.63 -2.77 8.04
CA LEU A 242 -16.39 -3.53 8.12
C LEU A 242 -16.01 -4.08 6.74
N VAL A 243 -14.88 -3.72 6.20
CA VAL A 243 -14.37 -4.31 4.94
C VAL A 243 -13.28 -5.32 5.27
N CYS A 244 -13.61 -6.60 5.08
CA CYS A 244 -12.72 -7.73 5.40
C CYS A 244 -11.84 -8.17 4.23
N GLY A 245 -12.00 -7.57 3.05
CA GLY A 245 -11.28 -7.95 1.84
C GLY A 245 -11.50 -9.42 1.48
N ASN A 246 -10.44 -10.13 1.15
CA ASN A 246 -10.47 -11.56 0.79
C ASN A 246 -10.51 -12.51 1.99
N ASN A 247 -10.58 -11.99 3.23
CA ASN A 247 -10.61 -12.82 4.44
C ASN A 247 -12.04 -13.27 4.77
N ALA A 248 -12.49 -14.35 4.14
CA ALA A 248 -13.83 -14.91 4.33
C ALA A 248 -14.05 -15.41 5.78
N GLU A 249 -13.01 -15.95 6.42
CA GLU A 249 -13.08 -16.41 7.82
C GLU A 249 -13.32 -15.24 8.78
N LEU A 250 -12.56 -14.15 8.62
CA LEU A 250 -12.76 -12.93 9.41
C LEU A 250 -14.18 -12.39 9.25
N ARG A 251 -14.66 -12.31 8.00
CA ARG A 251 -16.02 -11.87 7.71
C ARG A 251 -17.07 -12.72 8.44
N ALA A 252 -16.96 -14.05 8.33
CA ALA A 252 -17.90 -14.97 8.99
C ALA A 252 -17.87 -14.83 10.53
N ASN A 253 -16.66 -14.68 11.10
CA ASN A 253 -16.48 -14.48 12.54
C ASN A 253 -17.12 -13.17 13.02
N LEU A 254 -16.95 -12.08 12.27
CA LEU A 254 -17.54 -10.78 12.60
C LEU A 254 -19.06 -10.80 12.46
N GLN A 255 -19.59 -11.39 11.39
CA GLN A 255 -21.03 -11.58 11.20
C GLN A 255 -21.66 -12.39 12.36
N LYS A 256 -20.98 -13.45 12.80
CA LYS A 256 -21.43 -14.24 13.96
C LYS A 256 -21.39 -13.45 15.26
N SER A 257 -20.31 -12.70 15.49
CA SER A 257 -20.10 -11.93 16.72
C SER A 257 -21.08 -10.80 16.89
N PHE A 258 -21.47 -10.14 15.78
CA PHE A 258 -22.35 -8.98 15.78
C PHE A 258 -23.74 -9.26 15.19
N ARG A 259 -24.17 -10.53 15.14
CA ARG A 259 -25.46 -10.95 14.55
C ARG A 259 -26.72 -10.30 15.16
N HIS A 260 -26.60 -9.70 16.33
CA HIS A 260 -27.69 -9.02 17.04
C HIS A 260 -27.53 -7.49 17.04
N ASN A 261 -26.56 -6.97 16.28
CA ASN A 261 -26.29 -5.57 16.13
C ASN A 261 -26.64 -5.16 14.69
N ASP A 262 -27.87 -4.67 14.50
CA ASP A 262 -28.39 -4.30 13.18
C ASP A 262 -27.62 -3.13 12.53
N ASN A 263 -26.84 -2.39 13.33
CA ASN A 263 -25.99 -1.29 12.92
C ASN A 263 -24.53 -1.71 12.62
N VAL A 264 -24.25 -3.01 12.43
CA VAL A 264 -22.93 -3.52 12.05
C VAL A 264 -23.02 -4.35 10.77
N VAL A 265 -22.36 -3.90 9.71
CA VAL A 265 -22.34 -4.57 8.41
C VAL A 265 -20.93 -5.06 8.09
N ALA A 266 -20.73 -6.37 7.87
CA ALA A 266 -19.45 -6.96 7.50
C ALA A 266 -19.44 -7.35 6.02
N LEU A 267 -18.63 -6.62 5.23
CA LEU A 267 -18.44 -6.80 3.80
C LEU A 267 -17.21 -7.67 3.50
N GLY A 268 -17.25 -8.39 2.40
CA GLY A 268 -16.08 -9.04 1.82
C GLY A 268 -15.21 -8.07 1.01
N PHE A 269 -14.59 -8.61 -0.04
CA PHE A 269 -13.91 -7.79 -1.03
C PHE A 269 -14.93 -6.90 -1.77
N THR A 270 -14.56 -5.64 -1.96
CA THR A 270 -15.32 -4.69 -2.78
C THR A 270 -14.36 -3.74 -3.50
N ASP A 271 -14.69 -3.38 -4.72
CA ASP A 271 -14.03 -2.36 -5.54
C ASP A 271 -14.63 -0.95 -5.33
N LYS A 272 -15.74 -0.86 -4.55
CA LYS A 272 -16.47 0.39 -4.26
C LYS A 272 -15.94 1.14 -3.02
N ILE A 273 -14.66 0.93 -2.66
CA ILE A 273 -14.02 1.64 -1.53
C ILE A 273 -14.13 3.17 -1.66
N PRO A 274 -13.92 3.79 -2.84
CA PRO A 274 -14.09 5.24 -2.97
C PRO A 274 -15.48 5.74 -2.56
N ASN A 275 -16.54 5.01 -2.95
CA ASN A 275 -17.92 5.36 -2.58
C ASN A 275 -18.19 5.17 -1.07
N LEU A 276 -17.62 4.12 -0.47
CA LEU A 276 -17.69 3.93 0.99
C LEU A 276 -16.97 5.06 1.73
N MET A 277 -15.83 5.53 1.24
CA MET A 277 -15.12 6.68 1.82
C MET A 277 -15.94 7.97 1.69
N ASP A 278 -16.66 8.19 0.58
CA ASP A 278 -17.53 9.34 0.39
C ASP A 278 -18.77 9.27 1.33
N ALA A 279 -19.31 8.08 1.59
CA ALA A 279 -20.49 7.85 2.43
C ALA A 279 -20.19 7.96 3.93
N CYS A 280 -18.98 7.58 4.36
CA CYS A 280 -18.62 7.49 5.77
C CYS A 280 -18.13 8.81 6.36
N ASP A 281 -18.19 8.92 7.69
CA ASP A 281 -17.73 10.11 8.42
C ASP A 281 -16.31 9.95 8.94
N VAL A 282 -15.86 8.73 9.19
CA VAL A 282 -14.53 8.41 9.73
C VAL A 282 -14.08 7.06 9.19
N LEU A 283 -12.81 6.98 8.83
CA LEU A 283 -12.12 5.74 8.47
C LEU A 283 -11.20 5.28 9.60
N PHE A 284 -11.38 4.05 10.06
CA PHE A 284 -10.43 3.34 10.92
C PHE A 284 -9.63 2.37 10.04
N THR A 285 -8.32 2.52 10.00
CA THR A 285 -7.46 1.66 9.17
C THR A 285 -6.06 1.56 9.75
N LYS A 286 -5.33 0.51 9.40
CA LYS A 286 -3.90 0.48 9.63
C LYS A 286 -3.21 1.54 8.75
N PRO A 287 -2.08 2.11 9.16
CA PRO A 287 -1.44 3.20 8.45
C PRO A 287 -0.59 2.72 7.26
N GLY A 288 -1.21 1.98 6.34
CA GLY A 288 -0.59 1.63 5.07
C GLY A 288 -0.47 2.85 4.16
N GLY A 289 0.67 3.02 3.47
CA GLY A 289 0.93 4.21 2.65
C GLY A 289 -0.18 4.48 1.62
N LEU A 290 -0.63 3.46 0.89
CA LEU A 290 -1.66 3.60 -0.14
C LEU A 290 -3.04 3.94 0.45
N SER A 291 -3.54 3.12 1.39
CA SER A 291 -4.88 3.33 1.96
C SER A 291 -5.01 4.69 2.66
N SER A 292 -3.92 5.14 3.33
CA SER A 292 -3.89 6.46 3.96
C SER A 292 -3.89 7.59 2.91
N THR A 293 -3.16 7.41 1.79
CA THR A 293 -3.15 8.38 0.68
C THR A 293 -4.50 8.44 -0.03
N GLU A 294 -5.13 7.29 -0.28
CA GLU A 294 -6.47 7.18 -0.84
C GLU A 294 -7.52 7.89 0.03
N ALA A 295 -7.45 7.67 1.35
CA ALA A 295 -8.34 8.33 2.31
C ALA A 295 -8.11 9.85 2.36
N ALA A 296 -6.84 10.29 2.32
CA ALA A 296 -6.51 11.71 2.25
C ALA A 296 -7.02 12.36 0.95
N ALA A 297 -6.91 11.68 -0.19
CA ALA A 297 -7.46 12.13 -1.46
C ALA A 297 -9.00 12.27 -1.44
N LYS A 298 -9.69 11.44 -0.65
CA LYS A 298 -11.14 11.50 -0.40
C LYS A 298 -11.52 12.45 0.75
N HIS A 299 -10.55 13.07 1.40
CA HIS A 299 -10.76 14.00 2.53
C HIS A 299 -11.57 13.39 3.69
N ILE A 300 -11.55 12.05 3.86
CA ILE A 300 -12.19 11.39 4.99
C ILE A 300 -11.28 11.47 6.23
N PRO A 301 -11.78 11.86 7.41
CA PRO A 301 -11.02 11.79 8.65
C PRO A 301 -10.51 10.38 8.94
N ILE A 302 -9.23 10.25 9.29
CA ILE A 302 -8.54 8.97 9.47
C ILE A 302 -8.20 8.75 10.94
N ILE A 303 -8.53 7.56 11.45
CA ILE A 303 -8.00 7.03 12.71
C ILE A 303 -7.08 5.85 12.37
N HIS A 304 -5.80 6.02 12.60
CA HIS A 304 -4.84 4.95 12.39
C HIS A 304 -4.80 4.02 13.60
N THR A 305 -4.95 2.72 13.34
CA THR A 305 -4.97 1.66 14.35
C THR A 305 -3.97 0.58 13.99
N ALA A 306 -3.45 -0.13 15.01
CA ALA A 306 -2.66 -1.35 14.85
C ALA A 306 -1.57 -1.29 13.74
N PRO A 307 -0.61 -0.35 13.81
CA PRO A 307 0.47 -0.28 12.82
C PRO A 307 1.34 -1.54 12.87
N ILE A 308 1.70 -2.06 11.71
CA ILE A 308 2.78 -3.04 11.61
C ILE A 308 4.10 -2.29 11.93
N PRO A 309 4.87 -2.74 12.95
CA PRO A 309 6.11 -2.06 13.31
C PRO A 309 7.07 -1.94 12.11
N GLY A 310 7.58 -0.73 11.90
CA GLY A 310 8.43 -0.40 10.77
C GLY A 310 7.86 0.76 9.95
N CYS A 311 7.69 0.57 8.64
CA CYS A 311 7.19 1.62 7.75
C CYS A 311 5.81 2.14 8.14
N GLU A 312 4.88 1.27 8.57
CA GLU A 312 3.54 1.72 8.96
C GLU A 312 3.54 2.61 10.21
N THR A 313 4.46 2.39 11.16
CA THR A 313 4.64 3.31 12.30
C THR A 313 5.05 4.69 11.80
N MET A 314 5.96 4.76 10.83
CA MET A 314 6.41 6.03 10.26
C MET A 314 5.31 6.71 9.43
N ASN A 315 4.53 5.93 8.69
CA ASN A 315 3.34 6.44 7.99
C ASN A 315 2.35 7.08 8.98
N ALA A 316 2.03 6.40 10.08
CA ALA A 316 1.14 6.93 11.12
C ALA A 316 1.65 8.26 11.69
N LEU A 317 2.95 8.33 12.02
CA LEU A 317 3.59 9.54 12.52
C LEU A 317 3.52 10.67 11.50
N PHE A 318 3.84 10.40 10.23
CA PHE A 318 3.77 11.40 9.17
C PHE A 318 2.37 11.99 9.06
N PHE A 319 1.34 11.16 8.94
CA PHE A 319 -0.05 11.63 8.84
C PHE A 319 -0.52 12.39 10.08
N HIS A 320 -0.12 11.93 11.27
CA HIS A 320 -0.42 12.62 12.53
C HIS A 320 0.21 14.02 12.59
N TYR A 321 1.52 14.13 12.30
CA TYR A 321 2.22 15.43 12.30
C TYR A 321 1.69 16.42 11.27
N HIS A 322 1.15 15.92 10.16
CA HIS A 322 0.52 16.76 9.13
C HIS A 322 -0.97 17.03 9.40
N GLY A 323 -1.52 16.60 10.54
CA GLY A 323 -2.93 16.82 10.90
C GLY A 323 -3.93 16.05 10.02
N LEU A 324 -3.47 15.02 9.31
CA LEU A 324 -4.28 14.21 8.39
C LEU A 324 -4.91 12.99 9.05
N SER A 325 -4.40 12.58 10.22
CA SER A 325 -4.96 11.47 10.96
C SER A 325 -4.79 11.64 12.47
N TYR A 326 -5.61 10.91 13.22
CA TYR A 326 -5.37 10.61 14.61
C TYR A 326 -4.75 9.21 14.70
N ALA A 327 -3.59 9.10 15.34
CA ALA A 327 -2.92 7.81 15.56
C ALA A 327 -3.06 7.43 17.03
N THR A 328 -3.50 6.20 17.32
CA THR A 328 -3.49 5.63 18.65
C THR A 328 -2.30 4.68 18.78
N THR A 329 -1.66 4.68 19.94
CA THR A 329 -0.58 3.76 20.28
C THR A 329 -1.08 2.55 21.06
N ASP A 330 -2.36 2.53 21.42
CA ASP A 330 -3.03 1.49 22.19
C ASP A 330 -3.85 0.54 21.29
#